data_03eff19accded5bb629a492fd4d56adf
#
_entry.id   03eff19accded5bb629a492fd4d56adf
#
_cell.length_a   1.000
_cell.length_b   1.000
_cell.length_c   1.000
_cell.angle_alpha   90.00
_cell.angle_beta   90.00
_cell.angle_gamma   90.00
#
_symmetry.space_group_name_H-M   'P 1'
#
loop_
_entity.id
_entity.type
_entity.pdbx_description
1 polymer ?
#
loop_
_entity_poly.entity_id
_entity_poly.type
_entity_poly.pdbx_seq_one_letter_code
_entity_poly.pdbx_strand_id
1 'polypeptide(L)'
;DANSYSTTKKLEGYQDALIDNGLKVREEYKVFMPNNVLKARDLLAKKKLDFDAVIASDDAMAVGALKYVHQINKSIPEDVNVVGFNNSELCVCCYPEMSSIDSQEEELSEIAVDSLIKVLAGKSVRQKMEIPCKFIKRNTTQF
;
A
#
# COMPACT_ATOMS: atom_id res chain seq x y z
N ASP A 1 -9.92 -2.66 -8.49
CA ASP A 1 -10.02 -3.72 -9.49
C ASP A 1 -8.78 -4.61 -9.42
N ALA A 2 -8.97 -5.90 -9.15
CA ALA A 2 -7.86 -6.87 -9.01
C ALA A 2 -6.99 -6.97 -10.27
N ASN A 3 -7.51 -6.57 -11.41
CA ASN A 3 -6.86 -6.63 -12.71
C ASN A 3 -6.28 -5.27 -13.18
N SER A 4 -6.24 -4.25 -12.32
CA SER A 4 -5.63 -2.98 -12.70
C SER A 4 -4.10 -3.12 -12.79
N TYR A 5 -3.48 -2.39 -13.71
CA TYR A 5 -2.03 -2.36 -13.87
C TYR A 5 -1.31 -2.05 -12.54
N SER A 6 -1.81 -1.06 -11.78
CA SER A 6 -1.25 -0.69 -10.49
C SER A 6 -1.31 -1.83 -9.47
N THR A 7 -2.46 -2.52 -9.35
CA THR A 7 -2.61 -3.67 -8.44
C THR A 7 -1.64 -4.80 -8.83
N THR A 8 -1.54 -5.11 -10.12
CA THR A 8 -0.62 -6.13 -10.62
C THR A 8 0.83 -5.80 -10.26
N LYS A 9 1.27 -4.55 -10.47
CA LYS A 9 2.64 -4.14 -10.16
C LYS A 9 2.96 -4.13 -8.65
N LYS A 10 2.02 -3.73 -7.81
CA LYS A 10 2.18 -3.83 -6.34
C LYS A 10 2.31 -5.30 -5.90
N LEU A 11 1.51 -6.18 -6.50
CA LEU A 11 1.56 -7.61 -6.18
C LEU A 11 2.85 -8.27 -6.68
N GLU A 12 3.31 -7.94 -7.89
CA GLU A 12 4.60 -8.39 -8.41
C GLU A 12 5.74 -7.99 -7.46
N GLY A 13 5.82 -6.69 -7.08
CA GLY A 13 6.84 -6.21 -6.15
C GLY A 13 6.82 -6.92 -4.79
N TYR A 14 5.64 -7.22 -4.26
CA TYR A 14 5.50 -8.02 -3.04
C TYR A 14 6.06 -9.44 -3.22
N GLN A 15 5.74 -10.10 -4.34
CA GLN A 15 6.20 -11.45 -4.64
C GLN A 15 7.71 -11.49 -4.84
N ASP A 16 8.24 -10.55 -5.62
CA ASP A 16 9.68 -10.44 -5.89
C ASP A 16 10.46 -10.23 -4.59
N ALA A 17 9.99 -9.34 -3.70
CA ALA A 17 10.60 -9.12 -2.41
C ALA A 17 10.62 -10.39 -1.53
N LEU A 18 9.57 -11.20 -1.52
CA LEU A 18 9.58 -12.47 -0.81
C LEU A 18 10.60 -13.45 -1.40
N ILE A 19 10.63 -13.59 -2.73
CA ILE A 19 11.55 -14.49 -3.44
C ILE A 19 12.99 -14.09 -3.20
N ASP A 20 13.31 -12.81 -3.34
CA ASP A 20 14.67 -12.26 -3.16
C ASP A 20 15.19 -12.48 -1.73
N ASN A 21 14.30 -12.58 -0.76
CA ASN A 21 14.64 -12.89 0.64
C ASN A 21 14.46 -14.37 1.02
N GLY A 22 14.30 -15.26 0.03
CA GLY A 22 14.19 -16.71 0.26
C GLY A 22 12.89 -17.15 0.93
N LEU A 23 11.87 -16.30 0.93
CA LEU A 23 10.55 -16.58 1.50
C LEU A 23 9.60 -17.16 0.45
N LYS A 24 8.67 -18.00 0.90
CA LYS A 24 7.67 -18.61 0.01
C LYS A 24 6.50 -17.66 -0.24
N VAL A 25 6.14 -17.48 -1.49
CA VAL A 25 4.88 -16.85 -1.88
C VAL A 25 3.74 -17.79 -1.54
N ARG A 26 2.78 -17.33 -0.73
CA ARG A 26 1.59 -18.08 -0.33
C ARG A 26 0.34 -17.39 -0.85
N GLU A 27 -0.47 -18.12 -1.61
CA GLU A 27 -1.69 -17.56 -2.23
C GLU A 27 -2.74 -17.13 -1.19
N GLU A 28 -2.83 -17.84 -0.04
CA GLU A 28 -3.76 -17.52 1.04
C GLU A 28 -3.53 -16.14 1.67
N TYR A 29 -2.30 -15.61 1.59
CA TYR A 29 -1.95 -14.27 2.09
C TYR A 29 -2.25 -13.14 1.08
N LYS A 30 -2.56 -13.47 -0.17
CA LYS A 30 -3.02 -12.49 -1.16
C LYS A 30 -4.51 -12.26 -0.99
N VAL A 31 -4.87 -11.14 -0.37
CA VAL A 31 -6.25 -10.85 0.00
C VAL A 31 -6.80 -9.74 -0.88
N PHE A 32 -7.72 -10.08 -1.77
CA PHE A 32 -8.36 -9.13 -2.67
C PHE A 32 -9.71 -8.67 -2.10
N MET A 33 -9.92 -7.37 -2.07
CA MET A 33 -11.14 -6.77 -1.53
C MET A 33 -11.37 -5.37 -2.13
N PRO A 34 -12.60 -4.83 -2.05
CA PRO A 34 -12.83 -3.42 -2.36
C PRO A 34 -12.07 -2.51 -1.39
N ASN A 35 -11.62 -1.35 -1.87
CA ASN A 35 -10.97 -0.33 -1.03
C ASN A 35 -11.99 0.25 -0.03
N ASN A 36 -12.01 -0.33 1.17
CA ASN A 36 -12.93 0.07 2.24
C ASN A 36 -12.43 -0.44 3.60
N VAL A 37 -12.36 0.46 4.57
CA VAL A 37 -11.87 0.20 5.94
C VAL A 37 -12.58 -0.98 6.61
N LEU A 38 -13.91 -0.96 6.63
CA LEU A 38 -14.68 -1.98 7.36
C LEU A 38 -14.65 -3.33 6.65
N LYS A 39 -14.72 -3.34 5.32
CA LYS A 39 -14.60 -4.59 4.54
C LYS A 39 -13.23 -5.23 4.69
N ALA A 40 -12.15 -4.44 4.78
CA ALA A 40 -10.81 -4.94 5.04
C ALA A 40 -10.73 -5.63 6.39
N ARG A 41 -11.18 -4.97 7.46
CA ARG A 41 -11.27 -5.54 8.81
C ARG A 41 -12.06 -6.86 8.83
N ASP A 42 -13.27 -6.84 8.27
CA ASP A 42 -14.20 -7.97 8.34
C ASP A 42 -13.69 -9.18 7.54
N LEU A 43 -13.00 -8.92 6.42
CA LEU A 43 -12.42 -9.99 5.62
C LEU A 43 -11.21 -10.64 6.32
N LEU A 44 -10.34 -9.85 6.94
CA LEU A 44 -9.24 -10.37 7.76
C LEU A 44 -9.77 -11.21 8.93
N ALA A 45 -10.80 -10.72 9.62
CA ALA A 45 -11.46 -11.45 10.70
C ALA A 45 -12.06 -12.80 10.22
N LYS A 46 -12.62 -12.83 9.00
CA LYS A 46 -13.16 -14.06 8.41
C LYS A 46 -12.07 -15.05 8.01
N LYS A 47 -10.96 -14.57 7.45
CA LYS A 47 -9.86 -15.41 6.96
C LYS A 47 -9.02 -16.02 8.09
N LYS A 48 -8.92 -15.34 9.23
CA LYS A 48 -8.16 -15.78 10.42
C LYS A 48 -6.73 -16.23 10.09
N LEU A 49 -6.08 -15.48 9.22
CA LEU A 49 -4.68 -15.73 8.85
C LEU A 49 -3.77 -15.40 10.03
N ASP A 50 -2.71 -16.18 10.21
CA ASP A 50 -1.61 -15.86 11.12
C ASP A 50 -0.53 -15.11 10.37
N PHE A 51 -0.24 -13.87 10.79
CA PHE A 51 0.71 -12.98 10.13
C PHE A 51 1.37 -12.03 11.14
N ASP A 52 2.54 -11.56 10.82
CA ASP A 52 3.35 -10.59 11.54
C ASP A 52 3.51 -9.25 10.79
N ALA A 53 3.05 -9.19 9.55
CA ALA A 53 3.03 -7.97 8.75
C ALA A 53 1.86 -7.92 7.78
N VAL A 54 1.38 -6.71 7.50
CA VAL A 54 0.39 -6.40 6.47
C VAL A 54 0.90 -5.28 5.59
N ILE A 55 0.95 -5.52 4.28
CA ILE A 55 1.14 -4.49 3.26
C ILE A 55 -0.20 -4.34 2.53
N ALA A 56 -0.82 -3.19 2.69
CA ALA A 56 -2.06 -2.88 2.01
C ALA A 56 -1.79 -2.07 0.73
N SER A 57 -2.57 -2.31 -0.30
CA SER A 57 -2.47 -1.56 -1.56
C SER A 57 -3.06 -0.15 -1.51
N ASP A 58 -3.62 0.23 -0.35
CA ASP A 58 -4.23 1.54 -0.08
C ASP A 58 -4.33 1.78 1.43
N ASP A 59 -4.22 3.04 1.87
CA ASP A 59 -4.23 3.41 3.29
C ASP A 59 -5.58 3.08 3.99
N ALA A 60 -6.71 3.20 3.30
CA ALA A 60 -7.99 2.83 3.89
C ALA A 60 -8.07 1.32 4.22
N MET A 61 -7.47 0.49 3.38
CA MET A 61 -7.36 -0.95 3.65
C MET A 61 -6.42 -1.22 4.82
N ALA A 62 -5.31 -0.50 4.91
CA ALA A 62 -4.37 -0.59 6.03
C ALA A 62 -5.01 -0.17 7.36
N VAL A 63 -5.82 0.90 7.39
CA VAL A 63 -6.62 1.27 8.57
C VAL A 63 -7.58 0.13 8.97
N GLY A 64 -8.15 -0.57 8.00
CA GLY A 64 -8.94 -1.78 8.25
C GLY A 64 -8.13 -2.89 8.91
N ALA A 65 -6.88 -3.08 8.48
CA ALA A 65 -5.96 -4.03 9.11
C ALA A 65 -5.59 -3.61 10.54
N LEU A 66 -5.30 -2.33 10.80
CA LEU A 66 -5.07 -1.81 12.15
C LEU A 66 -6.24 -2.15 13.07
N LYS A 67 -7.47 -1.90 12.62
CA LYS A 67 -8.68 -2.22 13.39
C LYS A 67 -8.80 -3.72 13.69
N TYR A 68 -8.47 -4.58 12.75
CA TYR A 68 -8.48 -6.03 12.96
C TYR A 68 -7.41 -6.47 13.95
N VAL A 69 -6.18 -5.99 13.82
CA VAL A 69 -5.07 -6.33 14.73
C VAL A 69 -5.42 -5.93 16.18
N HIS A 70 -5.98 -4.74 16.39
CA HIS A 70 -6.50 -4.35 17.71
C HIS A 70 -7.63 -5.25 18.20
N GLN A 71 -8.54 -5.67 17.32
CA GLN A 71 -9.66 -6.56 17.69
C GLN A 71 -9.20 -7.91 18.18
N ILE A 72 -8.06 -8.41 17.70
CA ILE A 72 -7.46 -9.67 18.16
C ILE A 72 -6.42 -9.49 19.28
N ASN A 73 -6.37 -8.30 19.88
CA ASN A 73 -5.48 -7.94 21.00
C ASN A 73 -3.98 -8.14 20.69
N LYS A 74 -3.56 -7.96 19.44
CA LYS A 74 -2.14 -7.88 19.07
C LYS A 74 -1.65 -6.42 19.11
N SER A 75 -0.39 -6.24 19.47
CA SER A 75 0.28 -4.94 19.52
C SER A 75 0.82 -4.54 18.16
N ILE A 76 0.81 -3.24 17.88
CA ILE A 76 1.38 -2.64 16.68
C ILE A 76 2.40 -1.58 17.14
N PRO A 77 3.66 -1.67 16.72
CA PRO A 77 4.23 -2.57 15.70
C PRO A 77 4.81 -3.88 16.23
N GLU A 78 4.74 -4.17 17.56
CA GLU A 78 5.50 -5.24 18.23
C GLU A 78 5.12 -6.65 17.72
N ASP A 79 3.85 -6.94 17.58
CA ASP A 79 3.34 -8.23 17.09
C ASP A 79 3.06 -8.21 15.58
N VAL A 80 2.64 -7.05 15.06
CA VAL A 80 2.26 -6.90 13.64
C VAL A 80 2.68 -5.54 13.11
N ASN A 81 3.47 -5.55 12.05
CA ASN A 81 3.78 -4.35 11.29
C ASN A 81 2.69 -4.06 10.25
N VAL A 82 2.31 -2.79 10.06
CA VAL A 82 1.30 -2.41 9.06
C VAL A 82 1.82 -1.27 8.19
N VAL A 83 1.74 -1.47 6.87
CA VAL A 83 2.14 -0.49 5.86
C VAL A 83 0.98 -0.22 4.93
N GLY A 84 0.67 1.05 4.74
CA GLY A 84 -0.31 1.55 3.77
C GLY A 84 0.32 1.89 2.41
N PHE A 85 -0.47 2.50 1.54
CA PHE A 85 -0.05 2.99 0.24
C PHE A 85 -0.83 4.26 -0.10
N ASN A 86 -0.16 5.27 -0.64
CA ASN A 86 -0.51 6.61 -1.08
C ASN A 86 -0.17 7.73 -0.07
N ASN A 87 0.15 7.41 1.18
CA ASN A 87 0.49 8.39 2.22
C ASN A 87 -0.60 9.48 2.40
N SER A 88 -1.85 9.06 2.41
CA SER A 88 -3.01 9.94 2.58
C SER A 88 -3.14 10.47 4.02
N GLU A 89 -4.06 11.41 4.24
CA GLU A 89 -4.37 11.92 5.58
C GLU A 89 -4.76 10.84 6.59
N LEU A 90 -5.26 9.69 6.14
CA LEU A 90 -5.57 8.56 7.00
C LEU A 90 -4.36 8.08 7.81
N CYS A 91 -3.14 8.26 7.28
CA CYS A 91 -1.91 7.85 7.95
C CYS A 91 -1.66 8.61 9.27
N VAL A 92 -2.04 9.87 9.34
CA VAL A 92 -1.88 10.72 10.53
C VAL A 92 -3.16 10.80 11.37
N CYS A 93 -4.30 10.39 10.83
CA CYS A 93 -5.58 10.36 11.55
C CYS A 93 -5.79 9.07 12.34
N CYS A 94 -5.04 8.00 12.10
CA CYS A 94 -5.13 6.74 12.86
C CYS A 94 -4.14 6.71 14.03
N TYR A 95 -4.37 5.78 14.96
CA TYR A 95 -3.45 5.53 16.07
C TYR A 95 -3.16 4.03 16.18
N PRO A 96 -1.85 3.64 16.22
CA PRO A 96 -0.67 4.49 15.99
C PRO A 96 -0.65 5.11 14.59
N GLU A 97 0.08 6.22 14.39
CA GLU A 97 0.26 6.81 13.06
C GLU A 97 0.90 5.81 12.11
N MET A 98 0.35 5.70 10.89
CA MET A 98 0.62 4.61 9.98
C MET A 98 1.75 4.90 9.00
N SER A 99 2.73 4.01 8.93
CA SER A 99 3.72 3.97 7.87
C SER A 99 3.07 3.68 6.53
N SER A 100 3.49 4.36 5.48
CA SER A 100 2.90 4.21 4.15
C SER A 100 3.93 4.41 3.05
N ILE A 101 3.64 3.86 1.88
CA ILE A 101 4.40 4.12 0.66
C ILE A 101 3.77 5.33 -0.02
N ASP A 102 4.54 6.41 -0.13
CA ASP A 102 4.18 7.62 -0.85
C ASP A 102 4.42 7.42 -2.35
N SER A 103 3.36 7.48 -3.14
CA SER A 103 3.41 7.41 -4.61
C SER A 103 3.81 8.73 -5.26
N GLN A 104 4.06 9.78 -4.47
CA GLN A 104 4.43 11.12 -4.92
C GLN A 104 3.42 11.71 -5.92
N GLU A 105 2.12 11.65 -5.58
CA GLU A 105 1.03 12.05 -6.46
C GLU A 105 1.10 13.52 -6.89
N GLU A 106 1.65 14.40 -6.05
CA GLU A 106 1.87 15.81 -6.38
C GLU A 106 2.87 15.95 -7.52
N GLU A 107 4.07 15.37 -7.38
CA GLU A 107 5.11 15.38 -8.42
C GLU A 107 4.63 14.69 -9.71
N LEU A 108 3.91 13.57 -9.57
CA LEU A 108 3.32 12.87 -10.70
C LEU A 108 2.34 13.75 -11.46
N SER A 109 1.49 14.48 -10.75
CA SER A 109 0.48 15.37 -11.33
C SER A 109 1.13 16.55 -12.06
N GLU A 110 2.15 17.17 -11.48
CA GLU A 110 2.92 18.25 -12.11
C GLU A 110 3.57 17.79 -13.42
N ILE A 111 4.26 16.65 -13.39
CA ILE A 111 4.90 16.07 -14.59
C ILE A 111 3.87 15.72 -15.65
N ALA A 112 2.72 15.19 -15.27
CA ALA A 112 1.66 14.83 -16.21
C ALA A 112 1.09 16.06 -16.92
N VAL A 113 0.80 17.14 -16.16
CA VAL A 113 0.28 18.40 -16.72
C VAL A 113 1.32 19.07 -17.61
N ASP A 114 2.58 19.16 -17.17
CA ASP A 114 3.67 19.75 -17.99
C ASP A 114 3.86 18.96 -19.29
N SER A 115 3.81 17.64 -19.22
CA SER A 115 3.90 16.78 -20.39
C SER A 115 2.75 17.01 -21.36
N LEU A 116 1.52 17.12 -20.85
CA LEU A 116 0.34 17.42 -21.68
C LEU A 116 0.48 18.76 -22.39
N ILE A 117 0.89 19.83 -21.67
CA ILE A 117 1.11 21.17 -22.26
C ILE A 117 2.16 21.09 -23.37
N LYS A 118 3.26 20.36 -23.18
CA LYS A 118 4.29 20.16 -24.20
C LYS A 118 3.75 19.47 -25.45
N VAL A 119 2.94 18.40 -25.27
CA VAL A 119 2.32 17.70 -26.40
C VAL A 119 1.38 18.61 -27.16
N LEU A 120 0.53 19.37 -26.47
CA LEU A 120 -0.38 20.33 -27.11
C LEU A 120 0.36 21.45 -27.88
N ALA A 121 1.58 21.78 -27.44
CA ALA A 121 2.46 22.71 -28.13
C ALA A 121 3.28 22.07 -29.29
N GLY A 122 2.98 20.81 -29.66
CA GLY A 122 3.68 20.11 -30.74
C GLY A 122 5.10 19.63 -30.39
N LYS A 123 5.46 19.61 -29.10
CA LYS A 123 6.76 19.15 -28.62
C LYS A 123 6.71 17.63 -28.31
N SER A 124 7.82 16.94 -28.54
CA SER A 124 7.94 15.55 -28.13
C SER A 124 8.18 15.44 -26.62
N VAL A 125 7.58 14.40 -26.01
CA VAL A 125 7.79 14.02 -24.61
C VAL A 125 8.19 12.56 -24.50
N ARG A 126 8.75 12.15 -23.38
CA ARG A 126 9.00 10.73 -23.12
C ARG A 126 7.66 10.00 -23.04
N GLN A 127 7.54 8.87 -23.72
CA GLN A 127 6.32 8.06 -23.72
C GLN A 127 6.07 7.35 -22.37
N LYS A 128 7.12 7.08 -21.60
CA LYS A 128 7.04 6.44 -20.30
C LYS A 128 7.95 7.18 -19.32
N MET A 129 7.40 7.59 -18.19
CA MET A 129 8.12 8.15 -17.06
C MET A 129 7.74 7.37 -15.81
N GLU A 130 8.71 7.05 -14.98
CA GLU A 130 8.53 6.37 -13.71
C GLU A 130 9.07 7.27 -12.61
N ILE A 131 8.27 7.47 -11.57
CA ILE A 131 8.63 8.23 -10.38
C ILE A 131 8.79 7.23 -9.24
N PRO A 132 9.95 7.21 -8.56
CA PRO A 132 10.17 6.26 -7.48
C PRO A 132 9.28 6.61 -6.29
N CYS A 133 8.62 5.61 -5.72
CA CYS A 133 7.89 5.76 -4.47
C CYS A 133 8.85 5.97 -3.30
N LYS A 134 8.37 6.61 -2.22
CA LYS A 134 9.11 6.82 -0.96
C LYS A 134 8.43 6.05 0.17
N PHE A 135 9.20 5.39 1.02
CA PHE A 135 8.68 4.84 2.26
C PHE A 135 8.65 5.92 3.34
N ILE A 136 7.48 6.21 3.86
CA ILE A 136 7.27 7.16 4.96
C ILE A 136 7.07 6.36 6.23
N LYS A 137 8.13 6.27 7.02
CA LYS A 137 8.10 5.58 8.31
C LYS A 137 7.32 6.39 9.35
N ARG A 138 6.43 5.69 10.08
CA ARG A 138 5.72 6.17 11.27
C ARG A 138 5.71 5.08 12.35
N ASN A 139 4.68 5.05 13.17
CA ASN A 139 4.62 4.22 14.37
C ASN A 139 4.12 2.79 14.15
N THR A 140 3.68 2.42 12.94
CA THR A 140 3.18 1.07 12.65
C THR A 140 4.24 0.11 12.12
N THR A 141 5.52 0.51 12.09
CA THR A 141 6.66 -0.35 11.69
C THR A 141 7.85 -0.16 12.61
N GLN A 142 8.62 -1.25 12.85
CA GLN A 142 9.81 -1.25 13.71
C GLN A 142 11.10 -0.89 12.96
N PHE A 143 11.16 -1.14 11.65
CA PHE A 143 12.36 -0.93 10.80
C PHE A 143 12.41 0.45 10.14
#